data_787541925415f6b9825af498d708e2fb
#
_entry.id   787541925415f6b9825af498d708e2fb
#
_cell.length_a   1.000
_cell.length_b   1.000
_cell.length_c   1.000
_cell.angle_alpha   90.00
_cell.angle_beta   90.00
_cell.angle_gamma   90.00
#
_symmetry.space_group_name_H-M   'P 1'
#
loop_
_entity.id
_entity.type
_entity.pdbx_description
1 polymer ?
#
loop_
_entity_poly.entity_id
_entity_poly.type
_entity_poly.pdbx_seq_one_letter_code
_entity_poly.pdbx_strand_id
1 'polypeptide(L)'
;MRYSDFEQRLASLGAQPAHRGRVMRAWLTGQAFDSDTWRRRFDNYLPLALREALPALAAELDGLARVRSEHAGHDGSRLLVDLADGQMVESVLLPRDGLCVSTQVGCAVGCRFCMTGKSGLIRQVASMEILAQVVLARRQRAVKKVVFMGMGEPAHNLDNVLEAINLLGKIGRAHV
;
A
#
# COMPACT_ATOMS: atom_id res chain seq x y z
N MET A 1 1.35 -0.06 -10.40
CA MET A 1 2.78 -0.50 -10.28
C MET A 1 2.86 -1.69 -9.34
N ARG A 2 3.56 -2.76 -9.73
CA ARG A 2 3.85 -3.91 -8.85
C ARG A 2 5.08 -3.64 -8.00
N TYR A 3 5.18 -4.34 -6.86
CA TYR A 3 6.38 -4.25 -6.02
C TYR A 3 7.63 -4.76 -6.74
N SER A 4 7.51 -5.85 -7.50
CA SER A 4 8.62 -6.39 -8.31
C SER A 4 9.24 -5.34 -9.24
N ASP A 5 8.41 -4.51 -9.90
CA ASP A 5 8.88 -3.45 -10.80
C ASP A 5 9.59 -2.33 -10.02
N PHE A 6 9.00 -1.95 -8.89
CA PHE A 6 9.61 -0.95 -8.00
C PHE A 6 10.94 -1.44 -7.42
N GLU A 7 11.01 -2.71 -7.02
CA GLU A 7 12.22 -3.34 -6.51
C GLU A 7 13.35 -3.35 -7.56
N GLN A 8 13.03 -3.68 -8.82
CA GLN A 8 13.99 -3.64 -9.93
C GLN A 8 14.50 -2.21 -10.16
N ARG A 9 13.61 -1.22 -10.09
CA ARG A 9 14.01 0.19 -10.21
C ARG A 9 14.94 0.62 -9.07
N LEU A 10 14.67 0.24 -7.83
CA LEU A 10 15.60 0.48 -6.72
C LEU A 10 16.95 -0.21 -6.97
N ALA A 11 16.96 -1.42 -7.51
CA ALA A 11 18.18 -2.15 -7.83
C ALA A 11 18.99 -1.44 -8.93
N SER A 12 18.36 -0.86 -9.96
CA SER A 12 19.04 -0.08 -11.01
C SER A 12 19.72 1.20 -10.49
N LEU A 13 19.26 1.71 -9.34
CA LEU A 13 19.88 2.81 -8.59
C LEU A 13 21.03 2.34 -7.65
N GLY A 14 21.49 1.10 -7.80
CA GLY A 14 22.54 0.49 -6.99
C GLY A 14 22.08 0.01 -5.60
N ALA A 15 20.76 -0.04 -5.34
CA ALA A 15 20.25 -0.45 -4.04
C ALA A 15 20.45 -1.95 -3.79
N GLN A 16 21.26 -2.30 -2.82
CA GLN A 16 21.38 -3.65 -2.26
C GLN A 16 20.06 -4.07 -1.57
N PRO A 17 19.79 -5.38 -1.34
CA PRO A 17 18.58 -5.84 -0.67
C PRO A 17 18.29 -5.13 0.68
N ALA A 18 19.34 -4.86 1.46
CA ALA A 18 19.22 -4.14 2.72
C ALA A 18 18.75 -2.69 2.53
N HIS A 19 19.20 -2.01 1.46
CA HIS A 19 18.79 -0.65 1.14
C HIS A 19 17.32 -0.61 0.70
N ARG A 20 16.91 -1.53 -0.18
CA ARG A 20 15.52 -1.69 -0.62
C ARG A 20 14.58 -1.94 0.55
N GLY A 21 14.96 -2.85 1.45
CA GLY A 21 14.21 -3.13 2.67
C GLY A 21 14.05 -1.93 3.60
N ARG A 22 15.06 -1.04 3.68
CA ARG A 22 14.99 0.19 4.48
C ARG A 22 14.01 1.21 3.89
N VAL A 23 14.09 1.46 2.58
CA VAL A 23 13.17 2.37 1.88
C VAL A 23 11.73 1.88 2.04
N MET A 24 11.48 0.60 1.76
CA MET A 24 10.14 0.03 1.90
C MET A 24 9.63 0.05 3.33
N ARG A 25 10.48 -0.24 4.31
CA ARG A 25 10.09 -0.16 5.73
C ARG A 25 9.70 1.27 6.12
N ALA A 26 10.50 2.27 5.73
CA ALA A 26 10.21 3.66 6.03
C ALA A 26 8.85 4.07 5.45
N TRP A 27 8.62 3.80 4.16
CA TRP A 27 7.36 4.09 3.51
C TRP A 27 6.18 3.37 4.17
N LEU A 28 6.26 2.04 4.37
CA LEU A 28 5.19 1.23 4.96
C LEU A 28 4.89 1.58 6.42
N THR A 29 5.83 2.19 7.13
CA THR A 29 5.58 2.70 8.49
C THR A 29 5.11 4.16 8.51
N GLY A 30 4.87 4.76 7.35
CA GLY A 30 4.41 6.14 7.22
C GLY A 30 5.49 7.18 7.49
N GLN A 31 6.78 6.78 7.50
CA GLN A 31 7.90 7.71 7.69
C GLN A 31 8.23 8.44 6.39
N ALA A 32 8.48 9.74 6.50
CA ALA A 32 8.98 10.53 5.37
C ALA A 32 10.47 10.22 5.15
N PHE A 33 10.75 9.26 4.27
CA PHE A 33 12.13 8.79 3.99
C PHE A 33 12.93 9.74 3.11
N ASP A 34 12.31 10.79 2.60
CA ASP A 34 12.92 11.95 1.94
C ASP A 34 13.23 13.09 2.92
N SER A 35 12.84 12.96 4.21
CA SER A 35 13.11 13.96 5.24
C SER A 35 14.60 14.05 5.58
N ASP A 36 15.06 15.26 5.93
CA ASP A 36 16.46 15.48 6.34
C ASP A 36 16.87 14.59 7.52
N THR A 37 15.97 14.34 8.47
CA THR A 37 16.22 13.49 9.63
C THR A 37 16.48 12.04 9.22
N TRP A 38 15.67 11.50 8.31
CA TRP A 38 15.84 10.15 7.79
C TRP A 38 17.09 10.06 6.91
N ARG A 39 17.32 11.05 6.03
CA ARG A 39 18.48 11.13 5.14
C ARG A 39 19.78 11.14 5.94
N ARG A 40 19.95 12.04 6.93
CA ARG A 40 21.15 12.10 7.78
C ARG A 40 21.48 10.78 8.49
N ARG A 41 20.45 10.02 8.89
CA ARG A 41 20.65 8.73 9.54
C ARG A 41 21.20 7.65 8.61
N PHE A 42 20.95 7.77 7.29
CA PHE A 42 21.27 6.75 6.29
C PHE A 42 22.14 7.25 5.13
N ASP A 43 22.53 8.51 5.11
CA ASP A 43 23.32 9.11 4.02
C ASP A 43 24.63 8.34 3.73
N ASN A 44 25.30 7.81 4.75
CA ASN A 44 26.54 7.05 4.57
C ASN A 44 26.32 5.59 4.13
N TYR A 45 25.08 5.12 4.08
CA TYR A 45 24.76 3.72 3.82
C TYR A 45 24.00 3.48 2.52
N LEU A 46 23.51 4.56 1.88
CA LEU A 46 22.76 4.44 0.62
C LEU A 46 23.66 4.85 -0.55
N PRO A 47 23.57 4.14 -1.71
CA PRO A 47 24.21 4.58 -2.94
C PRO A 47 23.81 6.02 -3.31
N LEU A 48 24.73 6.78 -3.89
CA LEU A 48 24.50 8.20 -4.26
C LEU A 48 23.27 8.33 -5.17
N ALA A 49 23.20 7.54 -6.23
CA ALA A 49 22.06 7.57 -7.16
C ALA A 49 20.70 7.32 -6.47
N LEU A 50 20.66 6.40 -5.49
CA LEU A 50 19.46 6.16 -4.70
C LEU A 50 19.11 7.38 -3.83
N ARG A 51 20.10 7.99 -3.17
CA ARG A 51 19.86 9.19 -2.33
C ARG A 51 19.29 10.37 -3.13
N GLU A 52 19.84 10.60 -4.32
CA GLU A 52 19.37 11.65 -5.21
C GLU A 52 17.95 11.38 -5.73
N ALA A 53 17.58 10.10 -5.91
CA ALA A 53 16.27 9.70 -6.37
C ALA A 53 15.18 9.67 -5.26
N LEU A 54 15.55 9.71 -3.96
CA LEU A 54 14.59 9.57 -2.85
C LEU A 54 13.41 10.56 -2.92
N PRO A 55 13.60 11.87 -3.20
CA PRO A 55 12.44 12.78 -3.26
C PRO A 55 11.46 12.42 -4.37
N ALA A 56 11.96 12.05 -5.55
CA ALA A 56 11.10 11.63 -6.66
C ALA A 56 10.37 10.30 -6.36
N LEU A 57 11.07 9.34 -5.74
CA LEU A 57 10.47 8.08 -5.31
C LEU A 57 9.40 8.29 -4.22
N ALA A 58 9.62 9.21 -3.29
CA ALA A 58 8.64 9.56 -2.26
C ALA A 58 7.38 10.16 -2.88
N ALA A 59 7.54 11.13 -3.79
CA ALA A 59 6.42 11.75 -4.48
C ALA A 59 5.62 10.74 -5.32
N GLU A 60 6.31 9.81 -6.01
CA GLU A 60 5.66 8.74 -6.77
C GLU A 60 4.85 7.80 -5.87
N LEU A 61 5.43 7.37 -4.75
CA LEU A 61 4.75 6.49 -3.80
C LEU A 61 3.56 7.18 -3.11
N ASP A 62 3.68 8.47 -2.81
CA ASP A 62 2.59 9.27 -2.24
C ASP A 62 1.48 9.55 -3.27
N GLY A 63 1.83 9.56 -4.55
CA GLY A 63 0.89 9.69 -5.65
C GLY A 63 0.09 8.43 -5.98
N LEU A 64 0.45 7.25 -5.44
CA LEU A 64 -0.25 5.98 -5.74
C LEU A 64 -1.70 5.98 -5.26
N ALA A 65 -1.97 6.60 -4.12
CA ALA A 65 -3.29 6.64 -3.51
C ALA A 65 -3.42 7.83 -2.56
N ARG A 66 -4.66 8.34 -2.43
CA ARG A 66 -4.99 9.41 -1.46
C ARG A 66 -6.36 9.15 -0.85
N VAL A 67 -6.55 9.52 0.40
CA VAL A 67 -7.87 9.51 1.03
C VAL A 67 -8.69 10.67 0.44
N ARG A 68 -9.81 10.34 -0.20
CA ARG A 68 -10.80 11.31 -0.70
C ARG A 68 -11.72 11.77 0.43
N SER A 69 -12.25 10.82 1.19
CA SER A 69 -13.15 11.08 2.32
C SER A 69 -13.11 9.94 3.32
N GLU A 70 -13.48 10.25 4.56
CA GLU A 70 -13.66 9.31 5.64
C GLU A 70 -15.09 9.39 6.17
N HIS A 71 -15.69 8.22 6.37
CA HIS A 71 -17.05 8.09 6.89
C HIS A 71 -17.02 7.22 8.13
N ALA A 72 -17.18 7.83 9.29
CA ALA A 72 -17.26 7.13 10.57
C ALA A 72 -18.52 6.27 10.64
N GLY A 73 -18.37 5.04 11.13
CA GLY A 73 -19.44 4.09 11.40
C GLY A 73 -19.31 3.50 12.80
N HIS A 74 -20.32 2.72 13.21
CA HIS A 74 -20.35 2.10 14.53
C HIS A 74 -19.18 1.13 14.75
N ASP A 75 -18.80 0.38 13.72
CA ASP A 75 -17.77 -0.67 13.80
C ASP A 75 -16.46 -0.32 13.08
N GLY A 76 -16.22 0.96 12.84
CA GLY A 76 -15.01 1.46 12.17
C GLY A 76 -15.27 2.62 11.23
N SER A 77 -14.22 3.11 10.58
CA SER A 77 -14.31 4.19 9.59
C SER A 77 -14.04 3.65 8.19
N ARG A 78 -14.90 3.98 7.24
CA ARG A 78 -14.71 3.70 5.82
C ARG A 78 -13.96 4.84 5.16
N LEU A 79 -12.85 4.51 4.53
CA LEU A 79 -12.05 5.43 3.72
C LEU A 79 -12.39 5.21 2.25
N LEU A 80 -12.78 6.25 1.56
CA LEU A 80 -12.77 6.28 0.09
C LEU A 80 -11.39 6.69 -0.36
N VAL A 81 -10.74 5.86 -1.16
CA VAL A 81 -9.36 6.01 -1.58
C VAL A 81 -9.30 6.17 -3.10
N ASP A 82 -8.83 7.34 -3.56
CA ASP A 82 -8.52 7.56 -4.98
C ASP A 82 -7.18 6.90 -5.30
N LEU A 83 -7.12 6.20 -6.41
CA LEU A 83 -5.92 5.67 -7.01
C LEU A 83 -5.37 6.63 -8.07
N ALA A 84 -4.09 6.49 -8.44
CA ALA A 84 -3.39 7.38 -9.36
C ALA A 84 -4.06 7.52 -10.75
N ASP A 85 -4.79 6.51 -11.19
CA ASP A 85 -5.51 6.49 -12.48
C ASP A 85 -6.94 7.07 -12.41
N GLY A 86 -7.32 7.64 -11.28
CA GLY A 86 -8.65 8.20 -11.05
C GLY A 86 -9.71 7.17 -10.64
N GLN A 87 -9.38 5.88 -10.58
CA GLN A 87 -10.25 4.86 -10.01
C GLN A 87 -10.32 5.00 -8.49
N MET A 88 -11.35 4.43 -7.89
CA MET A 88 -11.58 4.50 -6.45
C MET A 88 -11.78 3.12 -5.84
N VAL A 89 -11.23 2.93 -4.66
CA VAL A 89 -11.48 1.75 -3.83
C VAL A 89 -11.86 2.17 -2.42
N GLU A 90 -12.37 1.21 -1.65
CA GLU A 90 -12.69 1.41 -0.23
C GLU A 90 -11.68 0.67 0.65
N SER A 91 -11.28 1.31 1.73
CA SER A 91 -10.58 0.67 2.86
C SER A 91 -11.39 0.90 4.13
N VAL A 92 -11.33 -0.02 5.08
CA VAL A 92 -12.07 0.13 6.34
C VAL A 92 -11.12 0.02 7.52
N LEU A 93 -11.07 1.07 8.32
CA LEU A 93 -10.39 1.08 9.62
C LEU A 93 -11.24 0.28 10.62
N LEU A 94 -10.82 -0.94 10.89
CA LEU A 94 -11.53 -1.86 11.78
C LEU A 94 -11.11 -1.63 13.25
N PRO A 95 -11.95 -2.03 14.23
CA PRO A 95 -11.55 -2.05 15.63
C PRO A 95 -10.24 -2.82 15.88
N ARG A 96 -9.60 -2.58 17.04
CA ARG A 96 -8.39 -3.29 17.48
C ARG A 96 -7.23 -3.20 16.49
N ASP A 97 -6.96 -2.00 15.97
CA ASP A 97 -5.86 -1.72 15.04
C ASP A 97 -5.92 -2.55 13.73
N GLY A 98 -7.12 -2.97 13.31
CA GLY A 98 -7.35 -3.67 12.06
C GLY A 98 -7.54 -2.72 10.87
N LEU A 99 -7.19 -3.18 9.67
CA LEU A 99 -7.47 -2.53 8.39
C LEU A 99 -7.97 -3.55 7.39
N CYS A 100 -9.10 -3.27 6.76
CA CYS A 100 -9.57 -4.00 5.58
C CYS A 100 -9.13 -3.25 4.32
N VAL A 101 -8.48 -3.95 3.39
CA VAL A 101 -8.00 -3.39 2.12
C VAL A 101 -8.69 -4.02 0.93
N SER A 102 -8.78 -3.26 -0.17
CA SER A 102 -9.33 -3.69 -1.45
C SER A 102 -8.25 -4.22 -2.38
N THR A 103 -8.60 -5.23 -3.17
CA THR A 103 -7.70 -5.91 -4.11
C THR A 103 -8.08 -5.73 -5.57
N GLN A 104 -9.29 -5.24 -5.86
CA GLN A 104 -9.80 -4.99 -7.21
C GLN A 104 -10.61 -3.70 -7.23
N VAL A 105 -10.66 -3.06 -8.39
CA VAL A 105 -11.68 -2.07 -8.72
C VAL A 105 -12.82 -2.83 -9.40
N GLY A 106 -13.98 -2.91 -8.72
CA GLY A 106 -15.04 -3.84 -9.10
C GLY A 106 -14.72 -5.30 -8.73
N CYS A 107 -15.56 -6.24 -9.15
CA CYS A 107 -15.37 -7.67 -8.86
C CYS A 107 -16.15 -8.52 -9.86
N ALA A 108 -15.52 -9.57 -10.41
CA ALA A 108 -16.16 -10.48 -11.36
C ALA A 108 -17.00 -11.59 -10.70
N VAL A 109 -16.88 -11.80 -9.37
CA VAL A 109 -17.58 -12.91 -8.67
C VAL A 109 -19.08 -12.70 -8.66
N GLY A 110 -19.55 -11.45 -8.55
CA GLY A 110 -20.97 -11.13 -8.66
C GLY A 110 -21.84 -11.66 -7.51
N CYS A 111 -21.31 -11.73 -6.30
CA CYS A 111 -22.06 -12.15 -5.11
C CYS A 111 -23.37 -11.35 -4.97
N ARG A 112 -24.50 -12.01 -4.73
CA ARG A 112 -25.84 -11.41 -4.74
C ARG A 112 -26.02 -10.23 -3.78
N PHE A 113 -25.31 -10.25 -2.64
CA PHE A 113 -25.39 -9.23 -1.58
C PHE A 113 -24.30 -8.14 -1.70
N CYS A 114 -23.36 -8.27 -2.65
CA CYS A 114 -22.19 -7.39 -2.74
C CYS A 114 -22.35 -6.34 -3.83
N MET A 115 -22.28 -5.06 -3.43
CA MET A 115 -22.39 -3.95 -4.40
C MET A 115 -21.19 -3.87 -5.34
N THR A 116 -20.01 -4.29 -4.89
CA THR A 116 -18.78 -4.26 -5.70
C THR A 116 -18.89 -5.08 -6.99
N GLY A 117 -19.63 -6.20 -6.95
CA GLY A 117 -19.79 -7.07 -8.10
C GLY A 117 -20.81 -6.60 -9.15
N LYS A 118 -21.64 -5.59 -8.84
CA LYS A 118 -22.71 -5.14 -9.76
C LYS A 118 -22.21 -4.55 -11.06
N SER A 119 -21.07 -3.87 -11.03
CA SER A 119 -20.46 -3.24 -12.21
C SER A 119 -19.40 -4.12 -12.89
N GLY A 120 -19.23 -5.36 -12.43
CA GLY A 120 -18.18 -6.26 -12.88
C GLY A 120 -16.79 -5.82 -12.44
N LEU A 121 -15.77 -6.49 -12.98
CA LEU A 121 -14.36 -6.18 -12.74
C LEU A 121 -13.89 -5.10 -13.72
N ILE A 122 -13.34 -4.01 -13.21
CA ILE A 122 -12.71 -2.96 -14.01
C ILE A 122 -11.22 -3.29 -14.16
N ARG A 123 -10.49 -3.46 -13.02
CA ARG A 123 -9.09 -3.89 -13.03
C ARG A 123 -8.63 -4.47 -11.69
N GLN A 124 -7.49 -5.12 -11.72
CA GLN A 124 -6.75 -5.52 -10.52
C GLN A 124 -6.11 -4.29 -9.85
N VAL A 125 -6.08 -4.29 -8.52
CA VAL A 125 -5.28 -3.34 -7.74
C VAL A 125 -3.87 -3.92 -7.60
N ALA A 126 -2.87 -3.17 -8.05
CA ALA A 126 -1.48 -3.62 -8.02
C ALA A 126 -0.94 -3.67 -6.56
N SER A 127 0.08 -4.48 -6.33
CA SER A 127 0.60 -4.71 -4.98
C SER A 127 1.03 -3.43 -4.27
N MET A 128 1.63 -2.46 -4.97
CA MET A 128 2.00 -1.17 -4.39
C MET A 128 0.78 -0.30 -4.04
N GLU A 129 -0.31 -0.39 -4.81
CA GLU A 129 -1.58 0.30 -4.50
C GLU A 129 -2.29 -0.34 -3.29
N ILE A 130 -2.21 -1.67 -3.14
CA ILE A 130 -2.67 -2.38 -1.92
C ILE A 130 -1.89 -1.88 -0.70
N LEU A 131 -0.57 -1.80 -0.82
CA LEU A 131 0.31 -1.30 0.25
C LEU A 131 0.08 0.18 0.55
N ALA A 132 -0.22 1.00 -0.46
CA ALA A 132 -0.54 2.41 -0.27
C ALA A 132 -1.77 2.61 0.62
N GLN A 133 -2.81 1.75 0.51
CA GLN A 133 -3.95 1.76 1.42
C GLN A 133 -3.51 1.55 2.89
N VAL A 134 -2.54 0.66 3.12
CA VAL A 134 -1.98 0.42 4.46
C VAL A 134 -1.20 1.63 4.96
N VAL A 135 -0.40 2.27 4.09
CA VAL A 135 0.36 3.49 4.44
C VAL A 135 -0.58 4.62 4.82
N LEU A 136 -1.64 4.86 4.02
CA LEU A 136 -2.64 5.89 4.32
C LEU A 136 -3.28 5.67 5.70
N ALA A 137 -3.67 4.44 6.01
CA ALA A 137 -4.23 4.10 7.32
C ALA A 137 -3.20 4.27 8.46
N ARG A 138 -1.94 3.87 8.26
CA ARG A 138 -0.86 4.02 9.25
C ARG A 138 -0.49 5.47 9.54
N ARG A 139 -0.73 6.37 8.60
CA ARG A 139 -0.57 7.82 8.83
C ARG A 139 -1.63 8.40 9.75
N GLN A 140 -2.78 7.74 9.87
CA GLN A 140 -3.88 8.17 10.73
C GLN A 140 -3.82 7.50 12.11
N ARG A 141 -3.51 6.20 12.16
CA ARG A 141 -3.46 5.43 13.41
C ARG A 141 -2.59 4.19 13.30
N ALA A 142 -2.34 3.51 14.42
CA ALA A 142 -1.70 2.21 14.41
C ALA A 142 -2.51 1.17 13.62
N VAL A 143 -1.83 0.40 12.76
CA VAL A 143 -2.39 -0.72 12.01
C VAL A 143 -1.52 -1.94 12.26
N LYS A 144 -2.05 -2.91 13.02
CA LYS A 144 -1.36 -4.15 13.39
C LYS A 144 -1.84 -5.36 12.57
N LYS A 145 -3.09 -5.33 12.10
CA LYS A 145 -3.72 -6.41 11.35
C LYS A 145 -4.27 -5.86 10.02
N VAL A 146 -3.94 -6.54 8.93
CA VAL A 146 -4.50 -6.23 7.60
C VAL A 146 -5.30 -7.43 7.12
N VAL A 147 -6.53 -7.20 6.65
CA VAL A 147 -7.39 -8.22 6.05
C VAL A 147 -7.76 -7.83 4.62
N PHE A 148 -7.76 -8.80 3.73
CA PHE A 148 -8.03 -8.63 2.30
C PHE A 148 -9.49 -8.96 2.00
N MET A 149 -10.41 -8.21 2.62
CA MET A 149 -11.86 -8.45 2.57
C MET A 149 -12.64 -7.20 2.11
N GLY A 150 -11.96 -6.25 1.46
CA GLY A 150 -12.57 -5.06 0.86
C GLY A 150 -13.18 -5.35 -0.51
N MET A 151 -13.03 -4.42 -1.45
CA MET A 151 -13.49 -4.62 -2.83
C MET A 151 -12.61 -5.65 -3.55
N GLY A 152 -13.26 -6.58 -4.24
CA GLY A 152 -12.61 -7.60 -5.07
C GLY A 152 -12.47 -8.96 -4.42
N GLU A 153 -12.11 -9.96 -5.24
CA GLU A 153 -11.77 -11.31 -4.82
C GLU A 153 -10.25 -11.47 -4.82
N PRO A 154 -9.60 -11.62 -3.63
CA PRO A 154 -8.13 -11.72 -3.54
C PRO A 154 -7.55 -12.87 -4.37
N ALA A 155 -8.24 -14.01 -4.46
CA ALA A 155 -7.78 -15.15 -5.24
C ALA A 155 -7.70 -14.86 -6.75
N HIS A 156 -8.50 -13.92 -7.25
CA HIS A 156 -8.44 -13.47 -8.64
C HIS A 156 -7.33 -12.43 -8.90
N ASN A 157 -6.66 -11.97 -7.84
CA ASN A 157 -5.52 -11.04 -7.90
C ASN A 157 -4.31 -11.57 -7.11
N LEU A 158 -4.12 -12.88 -7.13
CA LEU A 158 -3.27 -13.61 -6.20
C LEU A 158 -1.82 -13.10 -6.19
N ASP A 159 -1.24 -12.83 -7.35
CA ASP A 159 0.16 -12.37 -7.44
C ASP A 159 0.39 -11.06 -6.69
N ASN A 160 -0.48 -10.07 -6.91
CA ASN A 160 -0.37 -8.77 -6.22
C ASN A 160 -0.64 -8.90 -4.71
N VAL A 161 -1.60 -9.74 -4.34
CA VAL A 161 -1.93 -10.01 -2.93
C VAL A 161 -0.77 -10.68 -2.22
N LEU A 162 -0.16 -11.71 -2.81
CA LEU A 162 1.00 -12.40 -2.23
C LEU A 162 2.23 -11.50 -2.12
N GLU A 163 2.50 -10.64 -3.13
CA GLU A 163 3.56 -9.61 -3.01
C GLU A 163 3.30 -8.68 -1.82
N ALA A 164 2.07 -8.19 -1.65
CA ALA A 164 1.72 -7.31 -0.54
C ALA A 164 1.83 -8.01 0.82
N ILE A 165 1.34 -9.25 0.95
CA ILE A 165 1.45 -10.05 2.17
C ILE A 165 2.91 -10.28 2.55
N ASN A 166 3.75 -10.71 1.59
CA ASN A 166 5.16 -10.97 1.83
C ASN A 166 5.90 -9.74 2.33
N LEU A 167 5.58 -8.55 1.79
CA LEU A 167 6.17 -7.30 2.24
C LEU A 167 5.71 -6.90 3.63
N LEU A 168 4.42 -6.98 3.91
CA LEU A 168 3.86 -6.66 5.21
C LEU A 168 4.43 -7.59 6.29
N GLY A 169 4.59 -8.88 5.99
CA GLY A 169 5.18 -9.86 6.90
C GLY A 169 6.67 -9.64 7.19
N LYS A 170 7.44 -9.17 6.18
CA LYS A 170 8.89 -8.89 6.34
C LYS A 170 9.16 -7.59 7.12
N ILE A 171 8.26 -6.61 7.05
CA ILE A 171 8.51 -5.24 7.56
C ILE A 171 7.88 -4.97 8.90
N GLY A 172 6.85 -5.70 9.26
CA GLY A 172 6.22 -5.61 10.57
C GLY A 172 5.60 -6.95 10.93
N ARG A 173 5.47 -7.24 12.21
CA ARG A 173 4.65 -8.38 12.67
C ARG A 173 3.19 -8.12 12.28
N ALA A 174 2.88 -8.24 10.99
CA ALA A 174 1.52 -8.37 10.53
C ALA A 174 1.15 -9.85 10.73
N HIS A 175 0.34 -10.12 11.72
CA HIS A 175 -0.36 -11.40 11.76
C HIS A 175 -1.40 -11.35 10.63
N VAL A 176 -1.24 -12.22 9.65
CA VAL A 176 -2.25 -12.54 8.66
C VAL A 176 -3.33 -13.39 9.33
#